data_be3520ea0fe74fe2b9d6cb12c768df11
#
_entry.id   be3520ea0fe74fe2b9d6cb12c768df11
#
_cell.length_a   1.000
_cell.length_b   1.000
_cell.length_c   1.000
_cell.angle_alpha   90.00
_cell.angle_beta   90.00
_cell.angle_gamma   90.00
#
_symmetry.space_group_name_H-M   'P 1'
#
loop_
_entity.id
_entity.type
_entity.pdbx_description
1 polymer ?
#
loop_
_entity_poly.entity_id
_entity_poly.type
_entity_poly.pdbx_seq_one_letter_code
_entity_poly.pdbx_strand_id
1 'polypeptide(L)'
;MEDYMNYTVCVVEDEKVSRTMTLEMLKKMGLNKIVASTNGQIALEKLKTQKADLIISDWHMPVMEGLEFYKAVKKEETLKDIPFLMVTVEDSKEKVIEAMKLGIRDYIVKPLQKSSFEAKVKTLLKI
;
A
#
# COMPACT_ATOMS: atom_id res chain seq x y z
N MET A 1 25.39 -2.21 -4.67
CA MET A 1 24.52 -2.55 -3.54
C MET A 1 23.31 -1.61 -3.51
N GLU A 2 22.14 -2.20 -3.42
CA GLU A 2 20.93 -1.41 -3.36
C GLU A 2 20.80 -0.71 -2.02
N ASP A 3 20.49 0.57 -2.05
CA ASP A 3 20.25 1.36 -0.85
C ASP A 3 18.76 1.55 -0.63
N TYR A 4 18.14 0.56 -0.01
CA TYR A 4 16.70 0.58 0.27
C TYR A 4 16.34 1.54 1.41
N MET A 5 17.33 2.05 2.12
CA MET A 5 17.09 2.93 3.27
C MET A 5 16.47 4.26 2.89
N ASN A 6 16.63 4.67 1.64
CA ASN A 6 16.08 5.96 1.18
C ASN A 6 14.64 5.87 0.69
N TYR A 7 14.10 4.67 0.55
CA TYR A 7 12.71 4.50 0.12
C TYR A 7 11.77 4.53 1.32
N THR A 8 10.67 5.23 1.17
CA THR A 8 9.63 5.31 2.20
C THR A 8 8.37 4.62 1.69
N VAL A 9 7.81 3.74 2.52
CA VAL A 9 6.59 3.01 2.18
C VAL A 9 5.47 3.43 3.12
N CYS A 10 4.33 3.80 2.54
CA CYS A 10 3.12 4.11 3.32
C CYS A 10 2.30 2.83 3.41
N VAL A 11 2.00 2.39 4.63
CA VAL A 11 1.20 1.18 4.87
C VAL A 11 -0.09 1.59 5.57
N VAL A 12 -1.23 1.28 4.95
CA VAL A 12 -2.55 1.62 5.46
C VAL A 12 -3.32 0.34 5.75
N GLU A 13 -3.54 0.04 7.02
CA GLU A 13 -4.14 -1.20 7.46
C GLU A 13 -4.68 -1.01 8.87
N ASP A 14 -5.98 -1.22 9.09
CA ASP A 14 -6.57 -1.02 10.41
C ASP A 14 -6.36 -2.19 11.37
N GLU A 15 -6.19 -3.40 10.85
CA GLU A 15 -6.03 -4.58 11.68
C GLU A 15 -4.57 -4.73 12.11
N LYS A 16 -4.35 -4.76 13.43
CA LYS A 16 -3.00 -4.69 14.01
C LYS A 16 -2.09 -5.85 13.58
N VAL A 17 -2.58 -7.08 13.61
CA VAL A 17 -1.76 -8.24 13.26
C VAL A 17 -1.36 -8.18 11.79
N SER A 18 -2.32 -7.89 10.91
CA SER A 18 -2.06 -7.77 9.48
C SER A 18 -1.07 -6.64 9.20
N ARG A 19 -1.24 -5.50 9.86
CA ARG A 19 -0.32 -4.36 9.71
C ARG A 19 1.08 -4.74 10.14
N THR A 20 1.21 -5.40 11.30
CA THR A 20 2.50 -5.83 11.82
C THR A 20 3.20 -6.79 10.86
N MET A 21 2.45 -7.74 10.27
CA MET A 21 3.02 -8.69 9.31
C MET A 21 3.57 -7.99 8.08
N THR A 22 2.83 -7.02 7.56
CA THR A 22 3.30 -6.25 6.40
C THR A 22 4.57 -5.48 6.74
N LEU A 23 4.58 -4.82 7.91
CA LEU A 23 5.75 -4.06 8.35
C LEU A 23 6.97 -4.96 8.52
N GLU A 24 6.79 -6.15 9.10
CA GLU A 24 7.88 -7.09 9.30
C GLU A 24 8.47 -7.56 7.96
N MET A 25 7.61 -7.83 6.98
CA MET A 25 8.09 -8.23 5.65
C MET A 25 8.91 -7.13 4.99
N LEU A 26 8.45 -5.89 5.10
CA LEU A 26 9.17 -4.75 4.53
C LEU A 26 10.52 -4.55 5.22
N LYS A 27 10.55 -4.66 6.55
CA LYS A 27 11.80 -4.52 7.31
C LYS A 27 12.81 -5.58 6.93
N LYS A 28 12.36 -6.81 6.69
CA LYS A 28 13.25 -7.90 6.26
C LYS A 28 13.84 -7.65 4.89
N MET A 29 13.20 -6.84 4.07
CA MET A 29 13.73 -6.41 2.79
C MET A 29 14.72 -5.25 2.92
N GLY A 30 14.85 -4.65 4.10
CA GLY A 30 15.68 -3.48 4.30
C GLY A 30 14.95 -2.17 4.17
N LEU A 31 13.61 -2.21 4.07
CA LEU A 31 12.78 -1.02 3.94
C LEU A 31 12.32 -0.61 5.34
N ASN A 32 13.02 0.34 5.94
CA ASN A 32 12.80 0.72 7.33
C ASN A 32 12.07 2.05 7.52
N LYS A 33 11.94 2.85 6.46
CA LYS A 33 11.20 4.11 6.53
C LYS A 33 9.75 3.84 6.16
N ILE A 34 8.90 3.74 7.19
CA ILE A 34 7.51 3.36 6.99
C ILE A 34 6.59 4.37 7.65
N VAL A 35 5.60 4.83 6.88
CA VAL A 35 4.53 5.69 7.38
C VAL A 35 3.31 4.80 7.53
N ALA A 36 2.98 4.40 8.76
CA ALA A 36 1.87 3.49 9.01
C ALA A 36 0.63 4.25 9.45
N SER A 37 -0.52 3.81 8.97
CA SER A 37 -1.81 4.43 9.29
C SER A 37 -2.89 3.37 9.40
N THR A 38 -3.95 3.69 10.13
CA THR A 38 -5.06 2.75 10.36
C THR A 38 -6.25 2.98 9.42
N ASN A 39 -6.25 4.08 8.67
CA ASN A 39 -7.27 4.31 7.65
C ASN A 39 -6.75 5.32 6.61
N GLY A 40 -7.50 5.44 5.52
CA GLY A 40 -7.10 6.29 4.40
C GLY A 40 -7.07 7.77 4.72
N GLN A 41 -7.95 8.23 5.59
CA GLN A 41 -7.99 9.66 5.96
C GLN A 41 -6.70 10.07 6.67
N ILE A 42 -6.27 9.27 7.63
CA ILE A 42 -5.02 9.53 8.36
C ILE A 42 -3.84 9.44 7.40
N ALA A 43 -3.84 8.46 6.50
CA ALA A 43 -2.77 8.30 5.53
C ALA A 43 -2.65 9.52 4.62
N LEU A 44 -3.78 10.03 4.12
CA LEU A 44 -3.77 11.23 3.28
C LEU A 44 -3.16 12.42 4.01
N GLU A 45 -3.54 12.61 5.28
CA GLU A 45 -2.98 13.70 6.06
C GLU A 45 -1.47 13.59 6.21
N LYS A 46 -1.00 12.36 6.49
CA LYS A 46 0.44 12.13 6.63
C LYS A 46 1.18 12.32 5.31
N LEU A 47 0.60 11.88 4.20
CA LEU A 47 1.24 11.99 2.89
C LEU A 47 1.39 13.42 2.40
N LYS A 48 0.65 14.36 2.97
CA LYS A 48 0.80 15.77 2.63
C LYS A 48 2.12 16.35 3.11
N THR A 49 2.70 15.76 4.16
CA THR A 49 3.94 16.26 4.77
C THR A 49 5.08 15.24 4.74
N GLN A 50 4.78 13.97 4.45
CA GLN A 50 5.78 12.91 4.41
C GLN A 50 5.73 12.23 3.05
N LYS A 51 6.83 12.32 2.32
CA LYS A 51 6.92 11.72 1.00
C LYS A 51 6.93 10.20 1.09
N ALA A 52 6.26 9.53 0.17
CA ALA A 52 6.29 8.08 0.06
C ALA A 52 6.61 7.67 -1.37
N ASP A 53 7.28 6.54 -1.50
CA ASP A 53 7.66 5.98 -2.80
C ASP A 53 6.75 4.83 -3.21
N LEU A 54 5.97 4.31 -2.28
CA LEU A 54 5.03 3.23 -2.51
C LEU A 54 3.92 3.32 -1.46
N ILE A 55 2.69 3.08 -1.88
CA ILE A 55 1.54 2.98 -0.97
C ILE A 55 1.04 1.55 -1.00
N ILE A 56 0.93 0.93 0.17
CA ILE A 56 0.33 -0.40 0.33
C ILE A 56 -0.90 -0.21 1.20
N SER A 57 -2.07 -0.58 0.69
CA SER A 57 -3.33 -0.33 1.40
C SER A 57 -4.24 -1.55 1.37
N ASP A 58 -4.91 -1.80 2.49
CA ASP A 58 -6.03 -2.73 2.49
C ASP A 58 -7.24 -2.05 1.85
N TRP A 59 -8.24 -2.83 1.53
CA TRP A 59 -9.52 -2.34 1.00
C TRP A 59 -10.46 -1.95 2.13
N HIS A 60 -10.70 -2.89 3.06
CA HIS A 60 -11.70 -2.70 4.12
C HIS A 60 -11.07 -2.03 5.34
N MET A 61 -11.40 -0.76 5.52
CA MET A 61 -10.91 0.05 6.63
C MET A 61 -12.02 1.00 7.07
N PRO A 62 -12.04 1.39 8.35
CA PRO A 62 -13.02 2.36 8.81
C PRO A 62 -12.69 3.75 8.28
N VAL A 63 -13.65 4.65 8.37
CA VAL A 63 -13.54 6.07 8.01
C VAL A 63 -13.37 6.30 6.51
N MET A 64 -12.33 5.71 5.89
CA MET A 64 -12.11 5.83 4.45
C MET A 64 -11.59 4.49 3.94
N GLU A 65 -12.37 3.81 3.11
CA GLU A 65 -12.00 2.53 2.52
C GLU A 65 -10.86 2.70 1.50
N GLY A 66 -10.24 1.56 1.17
CA GLY A 66 -9.10 1.55 0.25
C GLY A 66 -9.40 2.14 -1.11
N LEU A 67 -10.59 1.89 -1.68
CA LEU A 67 -10.93 2.47 -2.99
C LEU A 67 -11.12 3.97 -2.91
N GLU A 68 -11.74 4.46 -1.84
CA GLU A 68 -11.89 5.90 -1.63
C GLU A 68 -10.54 6.56 -1.44
N PHE A 69 -9.67 5.91 -0.69
CA PHE A 69 -8.30 6.37 -0.46
C PHE A 69 -7.54 6.44 -1.78
N TYR A 70 -7.64 5.39 -2.59
CA TYR A 70 -7.01 5.36 -3.91
C TYR A 70 -7.47 6.53 -4.77
N LYS A 71 -8.79 6.77 -4.82
CA LYS A 71 -9.35 7.88 -5.59
C LYS A 71 -8.81 9.22 -5.09
N ALA A 72 -8.74 9.39 -3.77
CA ALA A 72 -8.22 10.63 -3.19
C ALA A 72 -6.76 10.85 -3.52
N VAL A 73 -5.95 9.79 -3.48
CA VAL A 73 -4.53 9.85 -3.86
C VAL A 73 -4.39 10.30 -5.31
N LYS A 74 -5.21 9.75 -6.21
CA LYS A 74 -5.13 10.06 -7.63
C LYS A 74 -5.56 11.49 -7.96
N LYS A 75 -6.31 12.14 -7.08
CA LYS A 75 -6.72 13.54 -7.26
C LYS A 75 -5.67 14.53 -6.80
N GLU A 76 -4.69 14.09 -5.99
CA GLU A 76 -3.65 14.96 -5.48
C GLU A 76 -2.46 14.97 -6.43
N GLU A 77 -2.09 16.15 -6.92
CA GLU A 77 -1.02 16.34 -7.89
C GLU A 77 0.31 15.75 -7.39
N THR A 78 0.58 15.90 -6.09
CA THR A 78 1.83 15.43 -5.48
C THR A 78 1.84 13.94 -5.16
N LEU A 79 0.69 13.28 -5.21
CA LEU A 79 0.55 11.88 -4.79
C LEU A 79 0.15 10.94 -5.92
N LYS A 80 -0.44 11.46 -6.99
CA LYS A 80 -1.07 10.64 -8.03
C LYS A 80 -0.15 9.65 -8.72
N ASP A 81 1.15 9.93 -8.76
CA ASP A 81 2.12 9.08 -9.47
C ASP A 81 2.80 8.06 -8.56
N ILE A 82 2.49 8.06 -7.25
CA ILE A 82 3.04 7.07 -6.34
C ILE A 82 2.43 5.71 -6.66
N PRO A 83 3.25 4.65 -6.84
CA PRO A 83 2.71 3.30 -7.05
C PRO A 83 1.80 2.88 -5.90
N PHE A 84 0.71 2.21 -6.23
CA PHE A 84 -0.30 1.79 -5.25
C PHE A 84 -0.51 0.28 -5.33
N LEU A 85 -0.34 -0.39 -4.20
CA LEU A 85 -0.54 -1.83 -4.10
C LEU A 85 -1.68 -2.12 -3.12
N MET A 86 -2.74 -2.74 -3.63
CA MET A 86 -3.85 -3.18 -2.79
C MET A 86 -3.53 -4.56 -2.22
N VAL A 87 -3.60 -4.71 -0.91
CA VAL A 87 -3.35 -5.98 -0.22
C VAL A 87 -4.51 -6.25 0.71
N THR A 88 -5.32 -7.25 0.41
CA THR A 88 -6.58 -7.46 1.12
C THR A 88 -7.02 -8.93 1.08
N VAL A 89 -7.93 -9.30 2.00
CA VAL A 89 -8.56 -10.63 1.97
C VAL A 89 -9.65 -10.71 0.90
N GLU A 90 -10.02 -9.58 0.32
CA GLU A 90 -11.09 -9.53 -0.69
C GLU A 90 -10.64 -10.22 -1.96
N ASP A 91 -11.25 -11.35 -2.29
CA ASP A 91 -10.84 -12.16 -3.44
C ASP A 91 -11.96 -12.40 -4.46
N SER A 92 -13.15 -11.82 -4.25
CA SER A 92 -14.23 -12.01 -5.21
C SER A 92 -13.88 -11.39 -6.55
N LYS A 93 -14.26 -12.08 -7.62
CA LYS A 93 -13.97 -11.63 -8.98
C LYS A 93 -14.56 -10.25 -9.25
N GLU A 94 -15.79 -10.03 -8.79
CA GLU A 94 -16.47 -8.75 -9.00
C GLU A 94 -15.73 -7.60 -8.33
N LYS A 95 -15.22 -7.82 -7.11
CA LYS A 95 -14.51 -6.78 -6.37
C LYS A 95 -13.16 -6.48 -7.00
N VAL A 96 -12.44 -7.52 -7.42
CA VAL A 96 -11.15 -7.33 -8.09
C VAL A 96 -11.35 -6.54 -9.39
N ILE A 97 -12.38 -6.87 -10.15
CA ILE A 97 -12.70 -6.15 -11.40
C ILE A 97 -13.07 -4.70 -11.09
N GLU A 98 -13.82 -4.46 -10.03
CA GLU A 98 -14.18 -3.10 -9.60
C GLU A 98 -12.92 -2.26 -9.35
N ALA A 99 -11.96 -2.82 -8.63
CA ALA A 99 -10.70 -2.14 -8.36
C ALA A 99 -9.92 -1.85 -9.63
N MET A 100 -9.87 -2.83 -10.53
CA MET A 100 -9.16 -2.67 -11.81
C MET A 100 -9.79 -1.60 -12.70
N LYS A 101 -11.11 -1.51 -12.70
CA LYS A 101 -11.82 -0.50 -13.48
C LYS A 101 -11.51 0.92 -12.99
N LEU A 102 -11.17 1.07 -11.71
CA LEU A 102 -10.78 2.37 -11.17
C LEU A 102 -9.32 2.71 -11.47
N GLY A 103 -8.53 1.74 -11.93
CA GLY A 103 -7.15 1.96 -12.28
C GLY A 103 -6.14 1.26 -11.38
N ILE A 104 -6.59 0.51 -10.37
CA ILE A 104 -5.67 -0.26 -9.52
C ILE A 104 -5.14 -1.42 -10.35
N ARG A 105 -3.81 -1.46 -10.53
CA ARG A 105 -3.15 -2.46 -11.35
C ARG A 105 -2.49 -3.55 -10.54
N ASP A 106 -2.18 -3.26 -9.29
CA ASP A 106 -1.40 -4.16 -8.45
C ASP A 106 -2.24 -4.56 -7.25
N TYR A 107 -2.49 -5.86 -7.12
CA TYR A 107 -3.44 -6.40 -6.18
C TYR A 107 -2.94 -7.74 -5.66
N ILE A 108 -2.87 -7.89 -4.34
CA ILE A 108 -2.48 -9.15 -3.69
C ILE A 108 -3.58 -9.56 -2.73
N VAL A 109 -3.98 -10.82 -2.81
CA VAL A 109 -4.96 -11.39 -1.87
C VAL A 109 -4.19 -12.03 -0.71
N LYS A 110 -4.57 -11.68 0.52
CA LYS A 110 -3.97 -12.29 1.72
C LYS A 110 -4.35 -13.75 1.83
N PRO A 111 -3.50 -14.59 2.45
CA PRO A 111 -2.32 -14.25 3.24
C PRO A 111 -1.12 -13.91 2.36
N LEU A 112 -0.26 -13.02 2.86
CA LEU A 112 0.92 -12.60 2.13
C LEU A 112 1.93 -13.74 2.00
N GLN A 113 2.39 -13.97 0.78
CA GLN A 113 3.47 -14.92 0.47
C GLN A 113 4.74 -14.11 0.34
N LYS A 114 5.77 -14.48 1.09
CA LYS A 114 7.01 -13.72 1.13
C LYS A 114 7.59 -13.44 -0.25
N SER A 115 7.76 -14.47 -1.07
CA SER A 115 8.40 -14.30 -2.38
C SER A 115 7.61 -13.42 -3.33
N SER A 116 6.29 -13.63 -3.42
CA SER A 116 5.46 -12.85 -4.35
C SER A 116 5.28 -11.42 -3.86
N PHE A 117 5.17 -11.22 -2.55
CA PHE A 117 5.08 -9.87 -1.98
C PHE A 117 6.36 -9.08 -2.23
N GLU A 118 7.51 -9.68 -1.93
CA GLU A 118 8.81 -9.03 -2.14
C GLU A 118 9.04 -8.69 -3.61
N ALA A 119 8.71 -9.63 -4.50
CA ALA A 119 8.86 -9.39 -5.93
C ALA A 119 8.03 -8.21 -6.39
N LYS A 120 6.77 -8.12 -5.93
CA LYS A 120 5.90 -7.03 -6.31
C LYS A 120 6.40 -5.68 -5.78
N VAL A 121 6.83 -5.64 -4.53
CA VAL A 121 7.35 -4.42 -3.93
C VAL A 121 8.59 -3.94 -4.68
N LYS A 122 9.50 -4.86 -5.00
CA LYS A 122 10.70 -4.51 -5.77
C LYS A 122 10.35 -3.95 -7.15
N THR A 123 9.40 -4.60 -7.82
CA THR A 123 8.97 -4.13 -9.13
C THR A 123 8.42 -2.71 -9.06
N LEU A 124 7.56 -2.43 -8.07
CA LEU A 124 6.93 -1.13 -7.94
C LEU A 124 7.92 -0.04 -7.51
N LEU A 125 8.90 -0.39 -6.71
CA LEU A 125 9.96 0.55 -6.32
C LEU A 125 11.10 0.61 -7.35
N LYS A 126 11.08 -0.27 -8.34
CA LYS A 126 12.12 -0.36 -9.38
C LYS A 126 13.50 -0.65 -8.80
N ILE A 127 13.54 -1.60 -7.89
CA ILE A 127 14.79 -1.99 -7.23
C ILE A 127 15.12 -3.47 -7.44
#